data_88794921f1bd9dcb54ac21d2a2ec4658
#
_entry.id   88794921f1bd9dcb54ac21d2a2ec4658
#
_cell.length_a   1.000
_cell.length_b   1.000
_cell.length_c   1.000
_cell.angle_alpha   90.00
_cell.angle_beta   90.00
_cell.angle_gamma   90.00
#
_symmetry.space_group_name_H-M   'P 1'
#
loop_
_entity.id
_entity.type
_entity.pdbx_description
1 polymer ?
#
loop_
_entity_poly.entity_id
_entity_poly.type
_entity_poly.pdbx_seq_one_letter_code
_entity_poly.pdbx_strand_id
1 'polypeptide(L)'
;MEWIKYHEAEKVFDLRTEHSTYQMQVREYDTLVHLYYGSPVGDALITDRIVCVDRGFSGNPYEAEKDKTFSLDTLPQEYTAYGNGDYRINGLETEQADGSDTANLKFESYEITKGKYSLKGCLLY
;
A
#
# COMPACT_ATOMS: atom_id res chain seq x y z
N MET A 1 -10.20 22.64 -7.45
CA MET A 1 -10.18 21.18 -7.52
C MET A 1 -9.12 20.67 -6.56
N GLU A 2 -9.45 19.76 -5.68
CA GLU A 2 -8.51 19.12 -4.77
C GLU A 2 -7.91 17.91 -5.47
N TRP A 3 -6.61 17.94 -5.75
CA TRP A 3 -5.92 16.88 -6.51
C TRP A 3 -5.56 15.66 -5.68
N ILE A 4 -5.43 15.83 -4.37
CA ILE A 4 -5.14 14.75 -3.42
C ILE A 4 -6.12 14.87 -2.27
N LYS A 5 -6.79 13.77 -1.95
CA LYS A 5 -7.74 13.69 -0.85
C LYS A 5 -7.55 12.39 -0.08
N TYR A 6 -7.66 12.46 1.23
CA TYR A 6 -7.75 11.29 2.08
C TYR A 6 -9.17 11.14 2.62
N HIS A 7 -9.78 9.99 2.39
CA HIS A 7 -11.10 9.62 2.86
C HIS A 7 -10.94 8.83 4.16
N GLU A 8 -11.15 9.50 5.28
CA GLU A 8 -10.90 8.96 6.63
C GLU A 8 -11.71 7.69 6.93
N ALA A 9 -12.98 7.64 6.54
CA ALA A 9 -13.86 6.52 6.85
C ALA A 9 -13.42 5.23 6.14
N GLU A 10 -13.03 5.33 4.88
CA GLU A 10 -12.58 4.22 4.05
C GLU A 10 -11.08 4.01 4.09
N LYS A 11 -10.33 4.95 4.69
CA LYS A 11 -8.86 4.99 4.71
C LYS A 11 -8.25 4.97 3.30
N VAL A 12 -8.84 5.71 2.38
CA VAL A 12 -8.45 5.75 0.97
C VAL A 12 -7.78 7.08 0.63
N PHE A 13 -6.60 7.00 0.03
CA PHE A 13 -5.98 8.10 -0.68
C PHE A 13 -6.47 8.12 -2.11
N ASP A 14 -6.97 9.25 -2.55
CA ASP A 14 -7.49 9.50 -3.88
C ASP A 14 -6.68 10.62 -4.52
N LEU A 15 -5.79 10.24 -5.44
CA LEU A 15 -4.90 11.13 -6.15
C LEU A 15 -5.42 11.32 -7.57
N ARG A 16 -5.64 12.56 -7.96
CA ARG A 16 -6.28 12.90 -9.22
C ARG A 16 -5.37 13.77 -10.09
N THR A 17 -5.48 13.57 -11.36
CA THR A 17 -5.00 14.52 -12.38
C THR A 17 -6.18 14.84 -13.31
N GLU A 18 -5.95 15.69 -14.29
CA GLU A 18 -6.95 15.98 -15.32
C GLU A 18 -7.38 14.71 -16.10
N HIS A 19 -6.48 13.74 -16.23
CA HIS A 19 -6.65 12.59 -17.10
C HIS A 19 -6.61 11.23 -16.40
N SER A 20 -6.35 11.20 -15.10
CA SER A 20 -6.19 9.94 -14.37
C SER A 20 -6.62 10.05 -12.91
N THR A 21 -6.96 8.90 -12.35
CA THR A 21 -7.14 8.69 -10.92
C THR A 21 -6.24 7.55 -10.45
N TYR A 22 -5.58 7.74 -9.32
CA TYR A 22 -4.84 6.73 -8.59
C TYR A 22 -5.41 6.60 -7.19
N GLN A 23 -5.76 5.38 -6.78
CA GLN A 23 -6.30 5.14 -5.45
C GLN A 23 -5.52 4.04 -4.73
N MET A 24 -5.23 4.27 -3.45
CA MET A 24 -4.62 3.31 -2.54
C MET A 24 -5.31 3.36 -1.19
N GLN A 25 -5.27 2.26 -0.44
CA GLN A 25 -5.98 2.12 0.82
C GLN A 25 -5.07 1.58 1.91
N VAL A 26 -5.24 2.10 3.11
CA VAL A 26 -4.67 1.49 4.31
C VAL A 26 -5.64 0.42 4.83
N ARG A 27 -5.22 -0.83 4.73
CA ARG A 27 -5.99 -2.01 5.16
C ARG A 27 -5.58 -2.46 6.57
N GLU A 28 -6.06 -3.62 6.94
CA GLU A 28 -5.76 -4.28 8.21
C GLU A 28 -4.25 -4.37 8.42
N TYR A 29 -3.83 -4.28 9.67
CA TYR A 29 -2.42 -4.33 10.08
C TYR A 29 -1.54 -3.27 9.40
N ASP A 30 -2.13 -2.09 9.11
CA ASP A 30 -1.45 -0.94 8.49
C ASP A 30 -0.79 -1.25 7.15
N THR A 31 -1.40 -2.14 6.37
CA THR A 31 -0.91 -2.53 5.05
C THR A 31 -1.44 -1.58 3.98
N LEU A 32 -0.54 -0.91 3.26
CA LEU A 32 -0.90 -0.02 2.16
C LEU A 32 -1.04 -0.82 0.86
N VAL A 33 -2.22 -0.76 0.26
CA VAL A 33 -2.57 -1.54 -0.94
C VAL A 33 -3.04 -0.64 -2.08
N HIS A 34 -2.75 -1.09 -3.29
CA HIS A 34 -3.25 -0.49 -4.51
C HIS A 34 -4.71 -0.85 -4.74
N LEU A 35 -5.53 0.14 -5.09
CA LEU A 35 -6.93 -0.08 -5.46
C LEU A 35 -7.18 0.12 -6.96
N TYR A 36 -6.72 1.24 -7.49
CA TYR A 36 -7.04 1.63 -8.86
C TYR A 36 -6.00 2.56 -9.46
N TYR A 37 -5.72 2.38 -10.73
CA TYR A 37 -5.08 3.37 -11.58
C TYR A 37 -5.71 3.33 -12.98
N GLY A 38 -6.13 4.48 -13.46
CA GLY A 38 -6.75 4.56 -14.79
C GLY A 38 -7.41 5.91 -15.05
N SER A 39 -8.38 5.91 -15.96
CA SER A 39 -9.18 7.09 -16.30
C SER A 39 -9.88 7.67 -15.07
N PRO A 40 -10.22 8.97 -15.07
CA PRO A 40 -10.92 9.60 -13.96
C PRO A 40 -12.22 8.87 -13.60
N VAL A 41 -12.40 8.57 -12.32
CA VAL A 41 -13.59 7.86 -11.78
C VAL A 41 -14.51 8.80 -10.98
N GLY A 42 -14.28 10.11 -11.04
CA GLY A 42 -15.06 11.07 -10.27
C GLY A 42 -14.91 10.86 -8.78
N ASP A 43 -16.02 10.82 -8.04
CA ASP A 43 -16.01 10.62 -6.59
C ASP A 43 -16.13 9.15 -6.15
N ALA A 44 -16.03 8.21 -7.09
CA ALA A 44 -16.08 6.79 -6.78
C ALA A 44 -14.80 6.31 -6.08
N LEU A 45 -14.96 5.55 -4.99
CA LEU A 45 -13.88 4.84 -4.32
C LEU A 45 -13.96 3.35 -4.68
N ILE A 46 -12.88 2.81 -5.25
CA ILE A 46 -12.83 1.45 -5.80
C ILE A 46 -12.32 0.48 -4.71
N THR A 47 -13.10 0.31 -3.65
CA THR A 47 -12.72 -0.48 -2.46
C THR A 47 -13.11 -1.95 -2.53
N ASP A 48 -13.93 -2.36 -3.48
CA ASP A 48 -14.53 -3.69 -3.60
C ASP A 48 -13.69 -4.70 -4.40
N ARG A 49 -12.51 -4.29 -4.87
CA ARG A 49 -11.64 -5.11 -5.74
C ARG A 49 -10.78 -6.11 -4.99
N ILE A 50 -10.55 -5.88 -3.70
CA ILE A 50 -9.68 -6.75 -2.90
C ILE A 50 -10.52 -7.81 -2.21
N VAL A 51 -10.29 -9.06 -2.59
CA VAL A 51 -10.96 -10.22 -2.01
C VAL A 51 -9.98 -10.99 -1.15
N CYS A 52 -10.31 -11.16 0.14
CA CYS A 52 -9.54 -11.94 1.09
C CYS A 52 -10.32 -13.20 1.44
N VAL A 53 -9.71 -14.36 1.21
CA VAL A 53 -10.32 -15.68 1.47
C VAL A 53 -9.35 -16.56 2.24
N ASP A 54 -9.89 -17.45 3.07
CA ASP A 54 -9.10 -18.50 3.71
C ASP A 54 -8.67 -19.52 2.64
N ARG A 55 -7.35 -19.64 2.43
CA ARG A 55 -6.74 -20.58 1.48
C ARG A 55 -6.15 -21.82 2.15
N GLY A 56 -6.29 -21.94 3.46
CA GLY A 56 -5.78 -23.06 4.25
C GLY A 56 -4.27 -23.02 4.50
N PHE A 57 -3.45 -22.89 3.46
CA PHE A 57 -1.97 -22.88 3.51
C PHE A 57 -1.36 -21.52 3.17
N SER A 58 -1.96 -20.44 3.61
CA SER A 58 -1.40 -19.10 3.39
C SER A 58 -0.37 -18.76 4.47
N GLY A 59 0.71 -18.09 4.04
CA GLY A 59 1.66 -17.46 4.94
C GLY A 59 1.03 -16.22 5.56
N ASN A 60 0.40 -16.37 6.72
CA ASN A 60 -0.15 -15.23 7.44
C ASN A 60 0.98 -14.53 8.22
N PRO A 61 1.09 -13.20 8.20
CA PRO A 61 2.03 -12.49 9.06
C PRO A 61 1.67 -12.70 10.54
N TYR A 62 2.65 -12.56 11.41
CA TYR A 62 2.51 -12.84 12.85
C TYR A 62 1.32 -12.12 13.48
N GLU A 63 1.13 -10.85 13.17
CA GLU A 63 0.03 -10.03 13.69
C GLU A 63 -1.36 -10.50 13.23
N ALA A 64 -1.43 -11.24 12.13
CA ALA A 64 -2.67 -11.79 11.55
C ALA A 64 -2.89 -13.27 11.90
N GLU A 65 -2.24 -13.80 12.92
CA GLU A 65 -2.26 -15.23 13.30
C GLU A 65 -3.66 -15.84 13.35
N LYS A 66 -4.64 -15.08 13.81
CA LYS A 66 -6.04 -15.53 13.94
C LYS A 66 -6.90 -15.28 12.70
N ASP A 67 -6.43 -14.44 11.79
CA ASP A 67 -7.12 -14.12 10.56
C ASP A 67 -6.53 -14.90 9.38
N LYS A 68 -7.13 -16.05 9.11
CA LYS A 68 -6.72 -16.93 8.00
C LYS A 68 -6.97 -16.34 6.61
N THR A 69 -7.72 -15.26 6.52
CA THR A 69 -8.01 -14.60 5.25
C THR A 69 -6.95 -13.56 4.88
N PHE A 70 -6.17 -13.09 5.85
CA PHE A 70 -5.13 -12.08 5.62
C PHE A 70 -3.79 -12.73 5.27
N SER A 71 -3.31 -12.47 4.05
CA SER A 71 -1.96 -12.88 3.63
C SER A 71 -1.40 -11.88 2.63
N LEU A 72 -0.12 -11.53 2.80
CA LEU A 72 0.52 -10.49 2.01
C LEU A 72 0.68 -10.86 0.53
N ASP A 73 0.84 -12.13 0.21
CA ASP A 73 1.04 -12.63 -1.16
C ASP A 73 -0.18 -12.50 -2.08
N THR A 74 -1.38 -12.31 -1.51
CA THR A 74 -2.62 -12.06 -2.29
C THR A 74 -3.00 -10.60 -2.37
N LEU A 75 -2.45 -9.76 -1.51
CA LEU A 75 -2.75 -8.34 -1.49
C LEU A 75 -1.95 -7.59 -2.57
N PRO A 76 -2.56 -6.65 -3.28
CA PRO A 76 -1.86 -5.76 -4.21
C PRO A 76 -1.14 -4.65 -3.42
N GLN A 77 -0.10 -5.03 -2.69
CA GLN A 77 0.67 -4.07 -1.89
C GLN A 77 1.30 -3.00 -2.78
N GLU A 78 1.35 -1.76 -2.30
CA GLU A 78 2.05 -0.67 -2.99
C GLU A 78 3.56 -0.94 -3.08
N TYR A 79 4.13 -1.54 -2.04
CA TYR A 79 5.53 -1.96 -1.99
C TYR A 79 5.61 -3.39 -1.50
N THR A 80 5.83 -4.32 -2.42
CA THR A 80 6.13 -5.70 -2.05
C THR A 80 7.58 -5.81 -1.58
N ALA A 81 7.79 -6.46 -0.44
CA ALA A 81 9.11 -6.75 0.10
C ALA A 81 9.24 -8.25 0.37
N TYR A 82 10.48 -8.74 0.44
CA TYR A 82 10.75 -10.14 0.72
C TYR A 82 10.42 -10.50 2.18
N GLY A 83 9.88 -11.69 2.38
CA GLY A 83 9.56 -12.23 3.69
C GLY A 83 8.08 -12.14 4.06
N ASN A 84 7.73 -12.50 5.28
CA ASN A 84 6.37 -12.46 5.83
C ASN A 84 5.29 -13.20 5.01
N GLY A 85 5.70 -14.28 4.29
CA GLY A 85 4.81 -15.08 3.47
C GLY A 85 4.56 -14.56 2.05
N ASP A 86 5.20 -13.46 1.65
CA ASP A 86 5.16 -12.96 0.28
C ASP A 86 6.43 -13.39 -0.48
N TYR A 87 6.27 -14.24 -1.48
CA TYR A 87 7.34 -14.79 -2.31
C TYR A 87 7.32 -14.27 -3.75
N ARG A 88 6.52 -13.24 -4.02
CA ARG A 88 6.51 -12.56 -5.32
C ARG A 88 7.80 -11.78 -5.53
N ILE A 89 8.04 -11.36 -6.78
CA ILE A 89 9.16 -10.46 -7.08
C ILE A 89 9.00 -9.17 -6.27
N ASN A 90 10.06 -8.78 -5.56
CA ASN A 90 10.05 -7.60 -4.70
C ASN A 90 9.91 -6.31 -5.51
N GLY A 91 9.10 -5.39 -5.02
CA GLY A 91 9.10 -4.00 -5.45
C GLY A 91 10.15 -3.17 -4.72
N LEU A 92 10.59 -3.66 -3.55
CA LEU A 92 11.64 -3.06 -2.74
C LEU A 92 12.58 -4.15 -2.24
N GLU A 93 13.87 -3.96 -2.46
CA GLU A 93 14.93 -4.79 -1.89
C GLU A 93 15.64 -4.02 -0.78
N THR A 94 15.85 -4.69 0.34
CA THR A 94 16.52 -4.13 1.51
C THR A 94 17.59 -5.09 1.99
N GLU A 95 18.67 -4.56 2.54
CA GLU A 95 19.67 -5.31 3.27
C GLU A 95 19.86 -4.66 4.65
N GLN A 96 19.61 -5.42 5.70
CA GLN A 96 19.77 -4.97 7.07
C GLN A 96 21.24 -5.10 7.49
N ALA A 97 21.62 -4.44 8.58
CA ALA A 97 22.98 -4.48 9.09
C ALA A 97 23.47 -5.90 9.46
N ASP A 98 22.56 -6.83 9.72
CA ASP A 98 22.85 -8.24 10.02
C ASP A 98 22.87 -9.13 8.76
N GLY A 99 22.68 -8.53 7.56
CA GLY A 99 22.65 -9.23 6.28
C GLY A 99 21.30 -9.84 5.92
N SER A 100 20.25 -9.63 6.72
CA SER A 100 18.89 -10.06 6.37
C SER A 100 18.29 -9.13 5.31
N ASP A 101 17.43 -9.70 4.44
CA ASP A 101 16.76 -9.02 3.36
C ASP A 101 15.24 -8.88 3.56
N THR A 102 14.76 -9.33 4.73
CA THR A 102 13.33 -9.28 5.08
C THR A 102 12.90 -7.88 5.47
N ALA A 103 11.82 -7.40 4.89
CA ALA A 103 11.19 -6.15 5.27
C ALA A 103 9.67 -6.31 5.42
N ASN A 104 9.09 -5.53 6.33
CA ASN A 104 7.65 -5.46 6.54
C ASN A 104 7.26 -3.99 6.65
N LEU A 105 6.88 -3.40 5.53
CA LEU A 105 6.50 -2.00 5.46
C LEU A 105 5.08 -1.81 5.99
N LYS A 106 4.94 -0.91 6.95
CA LYS A 106 3.66 -0.52 7.55
C LYS A 106 3.39 0.95 7.30
N PHE A 107 2.14 1.27 7.05
CA PHE A 107 1.70 2.65 7.02
C PHE A 107 1.79 3.26 8.42
N GLU A 108 2.39 4.42 8.55
CA GLU A 108 2.52 5.14 9.82
C GLU A 108 1.71 6.44 9.81
N SER A 109 2.01 7.31 8.86
CA SER A 109 1.38 8.62 8.77
C SER A 109 1.46 9.17 7.35
N TYR A 110 0.75 10.27 7.12
CA TYR A 110 0.82 11.00 5.85
C TYR A 110 0.80 12.50 6.07
N GLU A 111 1.26 13.22 5.07
CA GLU A 111 1.14 14.66 4.97
C GLU A 111 0.77 15.03 3.53
N ILE A 112 -0.20 15.94 3.38
CA ILE A 112 -0.58 16.49 2.08
C ILE A 112 -0.08 17.93 2.04
N THR A 113 0.84 18.22 1.14
CA THR A 113 1.43 19.54 0.98
C THR A 113 0.99 20.19 -0.34
N LYS A 114 0.92 21.51 -0.34
CA LYS A 114 0.62 22.26 -1.55
C LYS A 114 1.89 22.52 -2.36
N GLY A 115 1.88 22.09 -3.62
CA GLY A 115 3.00 22.27 -4.55
C GLY A 115 4.04 21.13 -4.46
N LYS A 116 5.16 21.32 -5.14
CA LYS A 116 6.26 20.36 -5.13
C LYS A 116 6.97 20.40 -3.78
N TYR A 117 7.02 19.26 -3.12
CA TYR A 117 7.72 19.13 -1.86
C TYR A 117 9.18 18.72 -2.09
N SER A 118 10.08 19.06 -1.17
CA SER A 118 11.47 18.63 -1.18
C SER A 118 11.83 17.90 0.10
N LEU A 119 12.52 16.77 -0.02
CA LEU A 119 13.08 16.06 1.12
C LEU A 119 14.31 16.82 1.64
N LYS A 120 14.37 17.08 2.94
CA LYS A 120 15.57 17.61 3.57
C LYS A 120 16.72 16.62 3.38
N GLY A 121 17.82 17.07 2.77
CA GLY A 121 19.01 16.25 2.52
C GLY A 121 18.98 15.44 1.21
N CYS A 122 17.94 15.54 0.41
CA CYS A 122 17.93 14.99 -0.94
C CYS A 122 18.62 15.95 -1.91
N LEU A 123 19.80 15.55 -2.38
CA LEU A 123 20.48 16.24 -3.49
C LEU A 123 19.81 15.80 -4.80
N LEU A 124 19.00 16.67 -5.36
CA LEU A 124 18.51 16.50 -6.73
C LEU A 124 19.62 17.01 -7.67
N TYR A 125 20.25 16.12 -8.38
CA TYR A 125 21.12 16.45 -9.50
C TYR A 125 20.30 16.61 -10.79
#